data_56f29766c075d1841f12eddba9e2e9f4
#
_entry.id   56f29766c075d1841f12eddba9e2e9f4
#
_cell.length_a   1.000
_cell.length_b   1.000
_cell.length_c   1.000
_cell.angle_alpha   90.00
_cell.angle_beta   90.00
_cell.angle_gamma   90.00
#
_symmetry.space_group_name_H-M   'P 1'
#
loop_
_entity.id
_entity.type
_entity.pdbx_description
1 polymer ?
#
loop_
_entity_poly.entity_id
_entity_poly.type
_entity_poly.pdbx_seq_one_letter_code
_entity_poly.pdbx_strand_id
1 'polypeptide(L)'
;MKSKKLLCGLTCAALLAAPGAVLADAPDVNLIVNQAHVYGDESTGYPYVNDQYRTMLPLRIINDTLGYDTEWQKDGQIRITDKDQKVDVTLKIGSTDYTANGEAGKFETAPTTKNNRTYLPARDFSEIYGAIYWEKDSNTVWVSQTDQVDYQMVGKKLMRSDGKAIVEVAVPEGYEILTGTPSDPIVLERNINDVSYLGIQCNNDVTKPVPLFRDNGDALEYVTDVNAGASYYVDGDVVYHTDGINVGGWQYDIQPKRLSVTTLGENGGTKTYELDFVVNDCTLDMKDGKLIATDPKGVEHIIDGIGR
;
A
#
# COMPACT_ATOMS: atom_id res chain seq x y z
N MET A 1 -79.11 -1.88 34.98
CA MET A 1 -78.06 -1.19 34.11
C MET A 1 -76.90 -0.81 35.02
N LYS A 2 -75.79 -1.53 34.97
CA LYS A 2 -74.59 -1.26 35.76
C LYS A 2 -73.44 -1.23 34.78
N SER A 3 -72.89 -0.05 34.50
CA SER A 3 -71.72 0.15 33.65
C SER A 3 -70.48 -0.29 34.43
N LYS A 4 -69.73 -1.20 33.86
CA LYS A 4 -68.40 -1.59 34.33
C LYS A 4 -67.37 -0.65 33.71
N LYS A 5 -66.62 0.08 34.55
CA LYS A 5 -65.44 0.86 34.16
C LYS A 5 -64.26 -0.09 33.98
N LEU A 6 -63.69 -0.08 32.80
CA LEU A 6 -62.46 -0.80 32.48
C LEU A 6 -61.27 0.08 32.89
N LEU A 7 -60.47 -0.43 33.81
CA LEU A 7 -59.23 0.22 34.26
C LEU A 7 -58.10 -0.17 33.32
N CYS A 8 -57.61 0.77 32.51
CA CYS A 8 -56.49 0.54 31.62
C CYS A 8 -55.18 0.80 32.39
N GLY A 9 -54.46 -0.27 32.68
CA GLY A 9 -53.16 -0.17 33.34
C GLY A 9 -52.10 0.26 32.34
N LEU A 10 -51.47 1.41 32.60
CA LEU A 10 -50.30 1.89 31.89
C LEU A 10 -49.07 1.12 32.41
N THR A 11 -48.58 0.17 31.65
CA THR A 11 -47.27 -0.40 31.89
C THR A 11 -46.21 0.52 31.28
N CYS A 12 -45.51 1.27 32.11
CA CYS A 12 -44.31 1.99 31.74
C CYS A 12 -43.20 0.99 31.46
N ALA A 13 -42.90 0.74 30.17
CA ALA A 13 -41.69 0.06 29.76
C ALA A 13 -40.53 1.03 29.93
N ALA A 14 -39.69 0.81 30.95
CA ALA A 14 -38.41 1.49 31.09
C ALA A 14 -37.50 0.99 29.98
N LEU A 15 -37.26 1.81 28.97
CA LEU A 15 -36.16 1.62 28.04
C LEU A 15 -34.84 1.82 28.83
N LEU A 16 -34.18 0.71 29.12
CA LEU A 16 -32.78 0.70 29.49
C LEU A 16 -32.02 1.16 28.26
N ALA A 17 -31.62 2.44 28.24
CA ALA A 17 -30.64 2.93 27.32
C ALA A 17 -29.33 2.20 27.62
N ALA A 18 -28.94 1.26 26.77
CA ALA A 18 -27.58 0.77 26.77
C ALA A 18 -26.64 1.96 26.62
N PRO A 19 -25.51 2.04 27.36
CA PRO A 19 -24.53 3.06 27.12
C PRO A 19 -24.08 2.86 25.66
N GLY A 20 -24.33 3.87 24.83
CA GLY A 20 -23.87 3.88 23.45
C GLY A 20 -22.37 3.61 23.46
N ALA A 21 -21.95 2.58 22.75
CA ALA A 21 -20.54 2.45 22.43
C ALA A 21 -20.17 3.75 21.73
N VAL A 22 -19.32 4.54 22.36
CA VAL A 22 -18.63 5.65 21.73
C VAL A 22 -17.78 4.97 20.70
N LEU A 23 -18.23 5.02 19.43
CA LEU A 23 -17.34 4.68 18.30
C LEU A 23 -16.16 5.63 18.47
N ALA A 24 -14.99 5.07 18.73
CA ALA A 24 -13.77 5.84 18.67
C ALA A 24 -13.78 6.55 17.31
N ASP A 25 -13.70 7.88 17.31
CA ASP A 25 -13.57 8.64 16.08
C ASP A 25 -12.43 8.01 15.29
N ALA A 26 -12.69 7.70 14.02
CA ALA A 26 -11.65 7.23 13.13
C ALA A 26 -10.50 8.26 13.20
N PRO A 27 -9.23 7.82 13.19
CA PRO A 27 -8.13 8.75 13.29
C PRO A 27 -8.24 9.79 12.17
N ASP A 28 -8.15 11.06 12.50
CA ASP A 28 -8.19 12.17 11.53
C ASP A 28 -7.11 12.02 10.45
N VAL A 29 -6.13 11.17 10.69
CA VAL A 29 -4.96 10.93 9.82
C VAL A 29 -4.67 9.43 9.74
N ASN A 30 -4.61 8.91 8.53
CA ASN A 30 -4.14 7.56 8.27
C ASN A 30 -2.60 7.53 8.24
N LEU A 31 -2.01 6.42 8.66
CA LEU A 31 -0.56 6.23 8.68
C LEU A 31 -0.17 4.96 7.95
N ILE A 32 0.75 5.10 7.01
CA ILE A 32 1.43 3.98 6.36
C ILE A 32 2.91 4.10 6.67
N VAL A 33 3.53 3.01 7.13
CA VAL A 33 4.98 2.94 7.37
C VAL A 33 5.55 1.82 6.50
N ASN A 34 6.45 2.18 5.60
CA ASN A 34 6.86 1.33 4.48
C ASN A 34 5.62 0.89 3.69
N GLN A 35 5.28 -0.39 3.66
CA GLN A 35 4.10 -0.92 2.96
C GLN A 35 2.94 -1.30 3.90
N ALA A 36 3.09 -1.07 5.22
CA ALA A 36 2.11 -1.46 6.22
C ALA A 36 1.20 -0.31 6.64
N HIS A 37 -0.11 -0.53 6.60
CA HIS A 37 -1.04 0.33 7.31
C HIS A 37 -0.83 0.17 8.82
N VAL A 38 -0.60 1.27 9.50
CA VAL A 38 -0.30 1.29 10.92
C VAL A 38 -1.43 2.00 11.67
N TYR A 39 -2.04 1.27 12.58
CA TYR A 39 -3.16 1.77 13.37
C TYR A 39 -2.70 2.11 14.78
N GLY A 40 -2.92 3.35 15.19
CA GLY A 40 -2.73 3.73 16.58
C GLY A 40 -3.77 3.11 17.50
N ASP A 41 -3.45 3.05 18.77
CA ASP A 41 -4.36 2.64 19.84
C ASP A 41 -4.18 3.53 21.08
N GLU A 42 -4.90 3.25 22.16
CA GLU A 42 -4.76 3.99 23.40
C GLU A 42 -3.36 3.89 24.02
N SER A 43 -2.59 2.85 23.71
CA SER A 43 -1.24 2.64 24.23
C SER A 43 -0.17 3.35 23.42
N THR A 44 -0.31 3.41 22.11
CA THR A 44 0.64 3.99 21.15
C THR A 44 0.30 5.42 20.76
N GLY A 45 -0.98 5.78 20.81
CA GLY A 45 -1.52 7.07 20.36
C GLY A 45 -1.97 7.04 18.90
N TYR A 46 -2.74 8.06 18.52
CA TYR A 46 -3.26 8.22 17.16
C TYR A 46 -2.58 9.43 16.51
N PRO A 47 -2.24 9.39 15.22
CA PRO A 47 -1.86 10.58 14.47
C PRO A 47 -2.97 11.64 14.58
N TYR A 48 -2.62 12.91 14.63
CA TYR A 48 -3.60 13.99 14.68
C TYR A 48 -3.05 15.28 14.08
N VAL A 49 -3.93 16.21 13.74
CA VAL A 49 -3.55 17.59 13.34
C VAL A 49 -3.67 18.49 14.55
N ASN A 50 -2.59 19.23 14.86
CA ASN A 50 -2.58 20.18 15.98
C ASN A 50 -3.19 21.54 15.61
N ASP A 51 -3.32 22.44 16.60
CA ASP A 51 -3.90 23.79 16.42
C ASP A 51 -3.10 24.68 15.44
N GLN A 52 -1.88 24.31 15.11
CA GLN A 52 -1.02 24.98 14.14
C GLN A 52 -1.10 24.34 12.75
N TYR A 53 -2.07 23.46 12.51
CA TYR A 53 -2.24 22.70 11.26
C TYR A 53 -1.03 21.84 10.91
N ARG A 54 -0.35 21.29 11.93
CA ARG A 54 0.74 20.32 11.75
C ARG A 54 0.25 18.93 12.05
N THR A 55 0.53 18.01 11.16
CA THR A 55 0.27 16.59 11.40
C THR A 55 1.30 16.07 12.39
N MET A 56 0.82 15.55 13.49
CA MET A 56 1.62 15.02 14.60
C MET A 56 1.54 13.50 14.59
N LEU A 57 2.68 12.85 14.50
CA LEU A 57 2.80 11.39 14.43
C LEU A 57 3.31 10.85 15.77
N PRO A 58 2.71 9.76 16.28
CA PRO A 58 3.17 9.14 17.52
C PRO A 58 4.51 8.44 17.30
N LEU A 59 5.53 8.88 18.01
CA LEU A 59 6.92 8.45 17.83
C LEU A 59 7.10 6.95 18.02
N ARG A 60 6.48 6.38 19.06
CA ARG A 60 6.65 4.97 19.41
C ARG A 60 6.19 4.03 18.29
N ILE A 61 4.99 4.24 17.77
CA ILE A 61 4.41 3.33 16.78
C ILE A 61 5.25 3.29 15.49
N ILE A 62 5.82 4.42 15.11
CA ILE A 62 6.69 4.50 13.93
C ILE A 62 8.02 3.79 14.21
N ASN A 63 8.65 4.08 15.35
CA ASN A 63 9.92 3.45 15.71
C ASN A 63 9.79 1.93 15.85
N ASP A 64 8.74 1.47 16.51
CA ASP A 64 8.48 0.03 16.67
C ASP A 64 8.27 -0.65 15.30
N THR A 65 7.54 -0.01 14.38
CA THR A 65 7.29 -0.52 13.02
C THR A 65 8.57 -0.54 12.17
N LEU A 66 9.43 0.47 12.31
CA LEU A 66 10.71 0.54 11.61
C LEU A 66 11.83 -0.27 12.27
N GLY A 67 11.57 -0.84 13.45
CA GLY A 67 12.54 -1.64 14.21
C GLY A 67 13.61 -0.81 14.90
N TYR A 68 13.30 0.44 15.26
CA TYR A 68 14.19 1.30 16.03
C TYR A 68 13.96 1.16 17.51
N ASP A 69 15.04 1.14 18.27
CA ASP A 69 15.02 1.21 19.73
C ASP A 69 14.85 2.66 20.19
N THR A 70 13.98 2.89 21.17
CA THR A 70 13.70 4.22 21.71
C THR A 70 13.90 4.25 23.22
N GLU A 71 14.82 5.09 23.69
CA GLU A 71 15.14 5.28 25.11
C GLU A 71 14.64 6.66 25.59
N TRP A 72 13.72 6.67 26.57
CA TRP A 72 13.22 7.89 27.20
C TRP A 72 14.00 8.17 28.50
N GLN A 73 14.62 9.34 28.56
CA GLN A 73 15.37 9.79 29.72
C GLN A 73 14.53 10.71 30.62
N LYS A 74 14.93 10.83 31.90
CA LYS A 74 14.14 11.54 32.91
C LYS A 74 14.01 13.06 32.67
N ASP A 75 14.92 13.66 31.92
CA ASP A 75 14.94 15.09 31.60
C ASP A 75 14.14 15.46 30.34
N GLY A 76 13.39 14.48 29.80
CA GLY A 76 12.62 14.61 28.56
C GLY A 76 13.45 14.42 27.29
N GLN A 77 14.69 13.98 27.41
CA GLN A 77 15.52 13.59 26.29
C GLN A 77 15.11 12.20 25.79
N ILE A 78 15.16 12.01 24.47
CA ILE A 78 14.81 10.77 23.79
C ILE A 78 15.96 10.44 22.87
N ARG A 79 16.48 9.21 22.99
CA ARG A 79 17.45 8.65 22.05
C ARG A 79 16.81 7.56 21.22
N ILE A 80 17.07 7.58 19.93
CA ILE A 80 16.55 6.63 18.93
C ILE A 80 17.74 6.03 18.22
N THR A 81 17.80 4.71 18.19
CA THR A 81 18.88 3.98 17.52
C THR A 81 18.33 2.81 16.71
N ASP A 82 18.99 2.46 15.62
CA ASP A 82 18.76 1.19 14.93
C ASP A 82 19.72 0.10 15.45
N LYS A 83 19.43 -1.15 15.08
CA LYS A 83 20.26 -2.31 15.50
C LYS A 83 21.70 -2.25 14.97
N ASP A 84 21.88 -1.63 13.81
CA ASP A 84 23.18 -1.52 13.15
C ASP A 84 23.93 -0.24 13.53
N GLN A 85 23.34 0.60 14.39
CA GLN A 85 23.85 1.90 14.84
C GLN A 85 24.13 2.88 13.67
N LYS A 86 23.43 2.72 12.56
CA LYS A 86 23.45 3.66 11.44
C LYS A 86 22.58 4.88 11.72
N VAL A 87 21.60 4.72 12.61
CA VAL A 87 20.73 5.79 13.10
C VAL A 87 21.03 5.98 14.59
N ASP A 88 21.45 7.18 14.97
CA ASP A 88 21.61 7.63 16.36
C ASP A 88 21.09 9.06 16.46
N VAL A 89 19.84 9.18 16.87
CA VAL A 89 19.16 10.46 17.00
C VAL A 89 18.90 10.77 18.45
N THR A 90 19.23 11.98 18.87
CA THR A 90 18.87 12.51 20.18
C THR A 90 18.04 13.76 20.02
N LEU A 91 16.86 13.77 20.60
CA LEU A 91 15.94 14.90 20.63
C LEU A 91 15.39 15.14 22.04
N LYS A 92 14.74 16.27 22.27
CA LYS A 92 14.16 16.61 23.56
C LYS A 92 12.74 17.16 23.40
N ILE A 93 11.84 16.68 24.25
CA ILE A 93 10.46 17.19 24.30
C ILE A 93 10.49 18.69 24.62
N GLY A 94 9.80 19.48 23.80
CA GLY A 94 9.72 20.94 23.95
C GLY A 94 10.91 21.70 23.38
N SER A 95 11.95 21.03 22.84
CA SER A 95 13.05 21.67 22.12
C SER A 95 12.96 21.37 20.63
N THR A 96 13.29 22.37 19.81
CA THR A 96 13.46 22.16 18.36
C THR A 96 14.82 21.61 18.00
N ASP A 97 15.80 21.66 18.89
CA ASP A 97 17.16 21.18 18.61
C ASP A 97 17.22 19.65 18.73
N TYR A 98 17.90 19.03 17.79
CA TYR A 98 18.19 17.59 17.80
C TYR A 98 19.62 17.33 17.30
N THR A 99 20.11 16.11 17.49
CA THR A 99 21.31 15.60 16.83
C THR A 99 20.95 14.31 16.09
N ALA A 100 21.45 14.13 14.87
CA ALA A 100 21.32 12.91 14.10
C ALA A 100 22.69 12.49 13.62
N ASN A 101 23.13 11.29 13.99
CA ASN A 101 24.45 10.73 13.64
C ASN A 101 25.61 11.66 13.97
N GLY A 102 25.51 12.42 15.07
CA GLY A 102 26.48 13.39 15.51
C GLY A 102 26.37 14.78 14.88
N GLU A 103 25.49 15.00 13.94
CA GLU A 103 25.22 16.30 13.33
C GLU A 103 24.05 16.98 14.03
N ALA A 104 24.21 18.29 14.29
CA ALA A 104 23.14 19.08 14.89
C ALA A 104 22.14 19.54 13.86
N GLY A 105 20.85 19.40 14.16
CA GLY A 105 19.74 19.83 13.34
C GLY A 105 18.70 20.61 14.13
N LYS A 106 17.68 21.10 13.43
CA LYS A 106 16.60 21.87 14.04
C LYS A 106 15.26 21.54 13.38
N PHE A 107 14.30 21.11 14.18
CA PHE A 107 12.91 20.93 13.75
C PHE A 107 12.19 22.27 13.54
N GLU A 108 11.22 22.28 12.67
CA GLU A 108 10.31 23.44 12.56
C GLU A 108 9.42 23.58 13.81
N THR A 109 9.03 22.47 14.41
CA THR A 109 8.15 22.43 15.59
C THR A 109 8.69 21.42 16.60
N ALA A 110 8.73 21.82 17.86
CA ALA A 110 9.24 20.95 18.92
C ALA A 110 8.38 19.67 19.11
N PRO A 111 9.00 18.52 19.40
CA PRO A 111 8.30 17.35 19.87
C PRO A 111 7.43 17.64 21.09
N THR A 112 6.23 17.08 21.14
CA THR A 112 5.27 17.35 22.21
C THR A 112 4.79 16.07 22.88
N THR A 113 4.13 16.22 24.03
CA THR A 113 3.47 15.12 24.71
C THR A 113 1.96 15.37 24.76
N LYS A 114 1.18 14.37 24.35
CA LYS A 114 -0.29 14.37 24.47
C LYS A 114 -0.72 13.01 25.05
N ASN A 115 -1.51 13.01 26.10
CA ASN A 115 -1.98 11.80 26.79
C ASN A 115 -0.84 10.81 27.11
N ASN A 116 0.27 11.31 27.64
CA ASN A 116 1.50 10.54 27.94
C ASN A 116 2.14 9.83 26.73
N ARG A 117 1.88 10.32 25.52
CA ARG A 117 2.51 9.84 24.28
C ARG A 117 3.32 10.95 23.66
N THR A 118 4.49 10.61 23.13
CA THR A 118 5.37 11.57 22.44
C THR A 118 5.01 11.62 20.96
N TYR A 119 4.92 12.85 20.47
CA TYR A 119 4.60 13.14 19.08
C TYR A 119 5.65 14.03 18.46
N LEU A 120 5.92 13.78 17.19
CA LEU A 120 6.79 14.59 16.37
C LEU A 120 6.01 15.05 15.15
N PRO A 121 6.20 16.27 14.64
CA PRO A 121 5.59 16.70 13.40
C PRO A 121 6.01 15.81 12.23
N ALA A 122 5.06 15.45 11.37
CA ALA A 122 5.32 14.53 10.25
C ALA A 122 6.50 14.99 9.39
N ARG A 123 6.57 16.29 9.08
CA ARG A 123 7.65 16.84 8.25
C ARG A 123 9.03 16.62 8.88
N ASP A 124 9.13 16.75 10.20
CA ASP A 124 10.39 16.62 10.91
C ASP A 124 10.85 15.16 11.00
N PHE A 125 9.97 14.19 10.75
CA PHE A 125 10.35 12.79 10.59
C PHE A 125 11.25 12.54 9.38
N SER A 126 11.09 13.32 8.29
CA SER A 126 11.94 13.16 7.11
C SER A 126 13.41 13.43 7.40
N GLU A 127 13.70 14.30 8.36
CA GLU A 127 15.08 14.61 8.80
C GLU A 127 15.75 13.43 9.53
N ILE A 128 14.95 12.48 10.03
CA ILE A 128 15.41 11.38 10.86
C ILE A 128 15.31 10.04 10.12
N TYR A 129 14.18 9.79 9.45
CA TYR A 129 13.80 8.44 9.01
C TYR A 129 13.74 8.26 7.49
N GLY A 130 13.87 9.34 6.71
CA GLY A 130 13.81 9.27 5.26
C GLY A 130 12.62 9.98 4.65
N ALA A 131 12.04 9.43 3.59
CA ALA A 131 10.98 10.11 2.86
C ALA A 131 9.65 10.09 3.62
N ILE A 132 9.00 11.26 3.67
CA ILE A 132 7.64 11.40 4.15
C ILE A 132 6.80 12.05 3.07
N TYR A 133 5.68 11.41 2.78
CA TYR A 133 4.70 11.92 1.84
C TYR A 133 3.34 12.11 2.53
N TRP A 134 2.68 13.21 2.19
CA TRP A 134 1.33 13.54 2.65
C TRP A 134 0.37 13.49 1.46
N GLU A 135 -0.60 12.59 1.53
CA GLU A 135 -1.70 12.53 0.57
C GLU A 135 -2.95 13.17 1.18
N LYS A 136 -3.36 14.29 0.57
CA LYS A 136 -4.38 15.18 1.13
C LYS A 136 -5.79 14.58 1.04
N ASP A 137 -6.13 13.93 -0.06
CA ASP A 137 -7.50 13.50 -0.35
C ASP A 137 -7.93 12.32 0.54
N SER A 138 -6.98 11.45 0.87
CA SER A 138 -7.19 10.32 1.81
C SER A 138 -6.75 10.63 3.24
N ASN A 139 -6.22 11.84 3.48
CA ASN A 139 -5.66 12.25 4.77
C ASN A 139 -4.62 11.26 5.30
N THR A 140 -3.70 10.83 4.44
CA THR A 140 -2.74 9.77 4.73
C THR A 140 -1.31 10.30 4.76
N VAL A 141 -0.56 9.93 5.79
CA VAL A 141 0.90 10.08 5.85
C VAL A 141 1.54 8.76 5.50
N TRP A 142 2.46 8.79 4.54
CA TRP A 142 3.31 7.65 4.24
C TRP A 142 4.75 7.96 4.67
N VAL A 143 5.28 7.12 5.56
CA VAL A 143 6.68 7.13 6.03
C VAL A 143 7.41 5.98 5.35
N SER A 144 8.48 6.27 4.60
CA SER A 144 9.27 5.26 3.93
C SER A 144 10.76 5.44 4.24
N GLN A 145 11.44 4.32 4.47
CA GLN A 145 12.91 4.34 4.60
C GLN A 145 13.55 4.56 3.24
N THR A 146 14.57 5.43 3.18
CA THR A 146 15.14 5.91 1.91
C THR A 146 16.01 4.91 1.16
N ASP A 147 16.38 3.79 1.76
CA ASP A 147 17.34 2.84 1.17
C ASP A 147 16.72 1.94 0.09
N GLN A 148 15.40 1.90 -0.01
CA GLN A 148 14.65 1.12 -0.98
C GLN A 148 13.58 1.96 -1.65
N VAL A 149 13.39 1.75 -2.95
CA VAL A 149 12.24 2.27 -3.66
C VAL A 149 11.10 1.30 -3.44
N ASP A 150 10.07 1.76 -2.75
CA ASP A 150 8.84 1.03 -2.50
C ASP A 150 7.68 1.66 -3.27
N TYR A 151 6.63 0.88 -3.48
CA TYR A 151 5.41 1.33 -4.14
C TYR A 151 4.21 1.05 -3.25
N GLN A 152 3.30 2.01 -3.18
CA GLN A 152 2.13 1.93 -2.32
C GLN A 152 0.91 2.59 -2.94
N MET A 153 -0.26 2.02 -2.68
CA MET A 153 -1.51 2.74 -2.89
C MET A 153 -1.79 3.65 -1.69
N VAL A 154 -1.91 4.95 -1.96
CA VAL A 154 -2.31 5.96 -0.98
C VAL A 154 -3.59 6.62 -1.49
N GLY A 155 -4.73 6.23 -0.91
CA GLY A 155 -6.03 6.52 -1.49
C GLY A 155 -6.19 5.87 -2.86
N LYS A 156 -6.41 6.68 -3.90
CA LYS A 156 -6.50 6.22 -5.31
C LYS A 156 -5.22 6.43 -6.10
N LYS A 157 -4.12 6.78 -5.46
CA LYS A 157 -2.87 7.08 -6.12
C LYS A 157 -1.86 5.96 -5.88
N LEU A 158 -1.30 5.43 -6.96
CA LEU A 158 -0.09 4.61 -6.90
C LEU A 158 1.11 5.55 -6.81
N MET A 159 1.95 5.32 -5.82
CA MET A 159 3.05 6.20 -5.50
C MET A 159 4.34 5.44 -5.30
N ARG A 160 5.45 6.06 -5.71
CA ARG A 160 6.80 5.63 -5.37
C ARG A 160 7.24 6.32 -4.08
N SER A 161 7.99 5.61 -3.23
CA SER A 161 8.39 6.07 -1.88
C SER A 161 9.17 7.38 -1.85
N ASP A 162 9.88 7.72 -2.93
CA ASP A 162 10.60 9.01 -3.05
C ASP A 162 9.68 10.19 -3.40
N GLY A 163 8.39 9.95 -3.61
CA GLY A 163 7.40 10.96 -3.96
C GLY A 163 7.54 11.57 -5.36
N LYS A 164 8.50 11.11 -6.17
CA LYS A 164 8.76 11.67 -7.49
C LYS A 164 7.82 11.14 -8.56
N ALA A 165 7.36 9.92 -8.44
CA ALA A 165 6.45 9.30 -9.39
C ALA A 165 5.12 8.97 -8.71
N ILE A 166 4.05 9.53 -9.23
CA ILE A 166 2.67 9.38 -8.72
C ILE A 166 1.74 9.27 -9.91
N VAL A 167 0.81 8.31 -9.86
CA VAL A 167 -0.26 8.19 -10.86
C VAL A 167 -1.61 7.92 -10.19
N GLU A 168 -2.66 8.55 -10.65
CA GLU A 168 -4.02 8.22 -10.23
C GLU A 168 -4.47 6.93 -10.93
N VAL A 169 -4.87 5.95 -10.13
CA VAL A 169 -5.37 4.67 -10.64
C VAL A 169 -6.86 4.79 -10.93
N ALA A 170 -7.22 4.64 -12.19
CA ALA A 170 -8.62 4.55 -12.59
C ALA A 170 -9.20 3.22 -12.10
N VAL A 171 -10.12 3.29 -11.14
CA VAL A 171 -10.83 2.11 -10.63
C VAL A 171 -12.15 2.01 -11.39
N PRO A 172 -12.45 0.89 -12.08
CA PRO A 172 -13.73 0.71 -12.76
C PRO A 172 -14.91 0.83 -11.79
N GLU A 173 -16.09 1.23 -12.32
CA GLU A 173 -17.30 1.32 -11.51
C GLU A 173 -17.64 -0.03 -10.85
N GLY A 174 -17.93 0.00 -9.54
CA GLY A 174 -18.22 -1.20 -8.76
C GLY A 174 -16.98 -1.96 -8.27
N TYR A 175 -15.78 -1.41 -8.45
CA TYR A 175 -14.53 -1.95 -7.94
C TYR A 175 -14.00 -1.07 -6.81
N GLU A 176 -13.32 -1.68 -5.88
CA GLU A 176 -12.59 -1.00 -4.81
C GLU A 176 -11.15 -1.49 -4.80
N ILE A 177 -10.20 -0.61 -4.55
CA ILE A 177 -8.82 -1.01 -4.30
C ILE A 177 -8.80 -1.74 -2.97
N LEU A 178 -8.24 -2.95 -2.95
CA LEU A 178 -8.12 -3.72 -1.72
C LEU A 178 -7.21 -2.98 -0.73
N THR A 179 -7.58 -3.01 0.54
CA THR A 179 -6.66 -2.64 1.62
C THR A 179 -5.81 -3.86 1.93
N GLY A 180 -4.55 -3.84 1.48
CA GLY A 180 -3.60 -4.92 1.73
C GLY A 180 -3.19 -5.02 3.20
N THR A 181 -2.71 -6.19 3.55
CA THR A 181 -1.91 -6.44 4.76
C THR A 181 -0.47 -6.69 4.35
N PRO A 182 0.52 -6.70 5.24
CA PRO A 182 1.89 -7.04 4.89
C PRO A 182 2.06 -8.43 4.24
N SER A 183 1.11 -9.34 4.52
CA SER A 183 1.07 -10.69 3.92
C SER A 183 0.27 -10.78 2.63
N ASP A 184 -0.48 -9.74 2.28
CA ASP A 184 -1.34 -9.68 1.10
C ASP A 184 -1.29 -8.27 0.49
N PRO A 185 -0.18 -7.90 -0.14
CA PRO A 185 0.02 -6.56 -0.66
C PRO A 185 -0.92 -6.29 -1.84
N ILE A 186 -1.45 -5.07 -1.88
CA ILE A 186 -2.31 -4.60 -2.98
C ILE A 186 -1.51 -4.15 -4.21
N VAL A 187 -0.23 -3.91 -4.04
CA VAL A 187 0.71 -3.61 -5.13
C VAL A 187 1.61 -4.82 -5.32
N LEU A 188 1.46 -5.50 -6.45
CA LEU A 188 2.24 -6.66 -6.81
C LEU A 188 3.39 -6.22 -7.71
N GLU A 189 4.58 -6.08 -7.14
CA GLU A 189 5.77 -5.70 -7.88
C GLU A 189 6.45 -6.89 -8.52
N ARG A 190 6.87 -6.71 -9.77
CA ARG A 190 7.74 -7.64 -10.51
C ARG A 190 8.81 -6.86 -11.28
N ASN A 191 10.07 -7.17 -11.02
CA ASN A 191 11.17 -6.62 -11.79
C ASN A 191 11.42 -7.46 -13.03
N ILE A 192 11.43 -6.83 -14.19
CA ILE A 192 11.70 -7.46 -15.49
C ILE A 192 12.66 -6.55 -16.25
N ASN A 193 13.85 -7.08 -16.58
CA ASN A 193 14.90 -6.32 -17.26
C ASN A 193 15.25 -4.98 -16.58
N ASP A 194 15.35 -5.01 -15.24
CA ASP A 194 15.65 -3.85 -14.38
C ASP A 194 14.58 -2.74 -14.39
N VAL A 195 13.37 -3.07 -14.83
CA VAL A 195 12.19 -2.20 -14.78
C VAL A 195 11.15 -2.81 -13.85
N SER A 196 10.65 -2.02 -12.90
CA SER A 196 9.57 -2.47 -12.01
C SER A 196 8.21 -2.33 -12.69
N TYR A 197 7.47 -3.44 -12.70
CA TYR A 197 6.08 -3.54 -13.15
C TYR A 197 5.18 -3.78 -11.94
N LEU A 198 4.10 -3.03 -11.87
CA LEU A 198 3.26 -2.90 -10.68
C LEU A 198 1.82 -3.25 -11.03
N GLY A 199 1.35 -4.41 -10.58
CA GLY A 199 -0.05 -4.81 -10.69
C GLY A 199 -0.84 -4.30 -9.48
N ILE A 200 -1.99 -3.65 -9.70
CA ILE A 200 -2.83 -3.14 -8.61
C ILE A 200 -4.01 -4.08 -8.41
N GLN A 201 -4.04 -4.74 -7.28
CA GLN A 201 -5.11 -5.66 -6.94
C GLN A 201 -6.38 -4.91 -6.54
N CYS A 202 -7.46 -5.13 -7.30
CA CYS A 202 -8.79 -4.57 -7.04
C CYS A 202 -9.75 -5.71 -6.70
N ASN A 203 -10.51 -5.56 -5.62
CA ASN A 203 -11.47 -6.54 -5.09
C ASN A 203 -10.89 -7.95 -4.86
N ASN A 204 -11.65 -8.80 -4.16
CA ASN A 204 -11.33 -10.22 -4.00
C ASN A 204 -11.74 -11.08 -5.21
N ASP A 205 -12.09 -10.46 -6.33
CA ASP A 205 -12.51 -11.17 -7.54
C ASP A 205 -11.32 -11.38 -8.47
N VAL A 206 -10.66 -12.53 -8.31
CA VAL A 206 -9.51 -12.96 -9.12
C VAL A 206 -9.81 -13.14 -10.61
N THR A 207 -11.08 -13.05 -11.00
CA THR A 207 -11.48 -13.13 -12.42
C THR A 207 -11.41 -11.77 -13.13
N LYS A 208 -11.18 -10.71 -12.38
CA LYS A 208 -11.16 -9.35 -12.91
C LYS A 208 -9.76 -8.90 -13.29
N PRO A 209 -9.64 -8.11 -14.36
CA PRO A 209 -8.36 -7.55 -14.76
C PRO A 209 -7.76 -6.66 -13.69
N VAL A 210 -6.45 -6.67 -13.62
CA VAL A 210 -5.62 -5.88 -12.72
C VAL A 210 -4.89 -4.84 -13.56
N PRO A 211 -5.02 -3.53 -13.29
CA PRO A 211 -4.24 -2.53 -14.00
C PRO A 211 -2.75 -2.70 -13.70
N LEU A 212 -1.95 -2.73 -14.77
CA LEU A 212 -0.51 -2.86 -14.74
C LEU A 212 0.15 -1.54 -15.08
N PHE A 213 1.08 -1.11 -14.25
CA PHE A 213 1.90 0.07 -14.45
C PHE A 213 3.38 -0.33 -14.59
N ARG A 214 4.18 0.52 -15.22
CA ARG A 214 5.64 0.43 -15.18
C ARG A 214 6.24 1.67 -14.55
N ASP A 215 7.36 1.51 -13.84
CA ASP A 215 8.21 2.63 -13.41
C ASP A 215 9.31 2.84 -14.45
N ASN A 216 9.29 3.98 -15.15
CA ASN A 216 10.34 4.36 -16.09
C ASN A 216 11.43 5.24 -15.46
N GLY A 217 11.40 5.43 -14.12
CA GLY A 217 12.31 6.27 -13.36
C GLY A 217 11.81 7.69 -13.13
N ASP A 218 11.11 8.28 -14.09
CA ASP A 218 10.54 9.63 -14.01
C ASP A 218 9.03 9.63 -13.73
N ALA A 219 8.32 8.58 -14.14
CA ALA A 219 6.88 8.45 -14.01
C ALA A 219 6.45 6.99 -13.83
N LEU A 220 5.25 6.82 -13.26
CA LEU A 220 4.53 5.56 -13.26
C LEU A 220 3.55 5.59 -14.44
N GLU A 221 3.75 4.72 -15.42
CA GLU A 221 2.99 4.70 -16.66
C GLU A 221 2.05 3.51 -16.70
N TYR A 222 0.78 3.74 -17.01
CA TYR A 222 -0.16 2.67 -17.28
C TYR A 222 0.27 1.88 -18.53
N VAL A 223 0.28 0.56 -18.41
CA VAL A 223 0.70 -0.35 -19.47
C VAL A 223 -0.52 -0.99 -20.13
N THR A 224 -1.28 -1.76 -19.36
CA THR A 224 -2.47 -2.51 -19.80
C THR A 224 -3.19 -3.08 -18.59
N ASP A 225 -4.36 -3.69 -18.83
CA ASP A 225 -4.98 -4.56 -17.83
C ASP A 225 -4.53 -6.00 -18.05
N VAL A 226 -4.14 -6.69 -16.99
CA VAL A 226 -3.77 -8.10 -17.00
C VAL A 226 -4.70 -8.89 -16.07
N ASN A 227 -5.03 -10.11 -16.45
CA ASN A 227 -5.83 -10.96 -15.58
C ASN A 227 -5.02 -11.37 -14.33
N ALA A 228 -5.69 -11.45 -13.18
CA ALA A 228 -5.07 -11.96 -11.96
C ALA A 228 -4.50 -13.36 -12.20
N GLY A 229 -3.26 -13.59 -11.79
CA GLY A 229 -2.54 -14.84 -12.07
C GLY A 229 -1.97 -14.96 -13.49
N ALA A 230 -2.12 -13.94 -14.35
CA ALA A 230 -1.43 -13.91 -15.62
C ALA A 230 0.09 -13.82 -15.42
N SER A 231 0.82 -14.60 -16.22
CA SER A 231 2.25 -14.38 -16.38
C SER A 231 2.49 -13.34 -17.45
N TYR A 232 3.49 -12.49 -17.27
CA TYR A 232 3.87 -11.52 -18.26
C TYR A 232 5.38 -11.40 -18.40
N TYR A 233 5.81 -11.03 -19.60
CA TYR A 233 7.18 -10.71 -19.96
C TYR A 233 7.20 -9.42 -20.77
N VAL A 234 8.24 -8.63 -20.62
CA VAL A 234 8.35 -7.34 -21.32
C VAL A 234 9.66 -7.27 -22.10
N ASP A 235 9.55 -6.87 -23.36
CA ASP A 235 10.69 -6.58 -24.24
C ASP A 235 10.52 -5.18 -24.83
N GLY A 236 11.19 -4.21 -24.24
CA GLY A 236 11.03 -2.80 -24.61
C GLY A 236 9.59 -2.31 -24.45
N ASP A 237 8.98 -1.90 -25.55
CA ASP A 237 7.59 -1.43 -25.58
C ASP A 237 6.57 -2.55 -25.87
N VAL A 238 6.95 -3.80 -25.77
CA VAL A 238 6.08 -4.94 -26.01
C VAL A 238 5.87 -5.75 -24.74
N VAL A 239 4.62 -5.91 -24.34
CA VAL A 239 4.20 -6.71 -23.17
C VAL A 239 3.52 -7.97 -23.66
N TYR A 240 4.08 -9.10 -23.32
CA TYR A 240 3.51 -10.45 -23.54
C TYR A 240 2.83 -10.88 -22.25
N HIS A 241 1.55 -11.20 -22.26
CA HIS A 241 0.86 -11.70 -21.08
C HIS A 241 -0.09 -12.84 -21.40
N THR A 242 -0.16 -13.81 -20.51
CA THR A 242 -1.08 -14.93 -20.62
C THR A 242 -2.46 -14.56 -20.08
N ASP A 243 -3.50 -15.20 -20.58
CA ASP A 243 -4.83 -15.16 -19.97
C ASP A 243 -4.87 -16.10 -18.75
N GLY A 244 -4.03 -15.85 -17.75
CA GLY A 244 -4.02 -16.63 -16.53
C GLY A 244 -5.26 -16.32 -15.69
N ILE A 245 -6.05 -17.34 -15.36
CA ILE A 245 -7.04 -17.25 -14.30
C ILE A 245 -6.52 -18.16 -13.19
N ASN A 246 -5.86 -17.59 -12.21
CA ASN A 246 -5.56 -18.31 -10.98
C ASN A 246 -6.82 -18.30 -10.09
N VAL A 247 -7.76 -19.16 -10.43
CA VAL A 247 -8.89 -19.47 -9.53
C VAL A 247 -8.41 -20.53 -8.58
N GLY A 248 -7.89 -20.14 -7.45
CA GLY A 248 -7.57 -21.05 -6.36
C GLY A 248 -8.77 -21.95 -6.07
N GLY A 249 -8.66 -23.22 -6.46
CA GLY A 249 -9.49 -24.37 -6.22
C GLY A 249 -10.97 -24.08 -5.95
N TRP A 250 -11.82 -24.45 -6.79
CA TRP A 250 -13.24 -24.72 -6.78
C TRP A 250 -13.89 -24.24 -8.09
N GLN A 251 -14.02 -25.14 -9.04
CA GLN A 251 -15.08 -25.08 -10.05
C GLN A 251 -14.82 -24.56 -11.45
N TYR A 252 -13.65 -24.16 -11.89
CA TYR A 252 -13.56 -23.82 -13.30
C TYR A 252 -12.43 -24.59 -13.99
N ASP A 253 -12.85 -25.52 -14.84
CA ASP A 253 -12.03 -26.21 -15.82
C ASP A 253 -11.65 -25.23 -16.98
N ILE A 254 -11.37 -23.97 -16.63
CA ILE A 254 -10.89 -22.98 -17.57
C ILE A 254 -9.39 -23.20 -17.70
N GLN A 255 -9.02 -23.77 -18.82
CA GLN A 255 -7.64 -23.95 -19.22
C GLN A 255 -7.29 -22.86 -20.24
N PRO A 256 -6.77 -21.69 -19.79
CA PRO A 256 -6.46 -20.63 -20.71
C PRO A 256 -5.38 -21.07 -21.68
N LYS A 257 -5.61 -20.80 -22.97
CA LYS A 257 -4.70 -21.12 -24.07
C LYS A 257 -4.42 -19.90 -24.93
N ARG A 258 -4.38 -18.72 -24.31
CA ARG A 258 -4.19 -17.47 -25.03
C ARG A 258 -3.01 -16.69 -24.50
N LEU A 259 -2.32 -16.07 -25.42
CA LEU A 259 -1.31 -15.07 -25.17
C LEU A 259 -1.75 -13.76 -25.80
N SER A 260 -1.75 -12.70 -25.03
CA SER A 260 -1.93 -11.35 -25.52
C SER A 260 -0.58 -10.65 -25.63
N VAL A 261 -0.40 -9.92 -26.72
CA VAL A 261 0.78 -9.11 -27.01
C VAL A 261 0.34 -7.67 -27.12
N THR A 262 0.71 -6.85 -26.17
CA THR A 262 0.38 -5.42 -26.11
C THR A 262 1.60 -4.60 -26.49
N THR A 263 1.49 -3.80 -27.53
CA THR A 263 2.51 -2.80 -27.89
C THR A 263 2.13 -1.47 -27.26
N LEU A 264 3.06 -0.84 -26.55
CA LEU A 264 2.85 0.43 -25.86
C LEU A 264 3.08 1.62 -26.82
N GLY A 265 2.58 2.81 -26.41
CA GLY A 265 2.74 4.05 -27.15
C GLY A 265 1.51 4.44 -27.98
N GLU A 266 1.60 5.62 -28.68
CA GLU A 266 0.46 6.25 -29.38
C GLU A 266 -0.20 5.39 -30.46
N ASN A 267 0.57 4.49 -31.11
CA ASN A 267 0.05 3.58 -32.13
C ASN A 267 0.03 2.12 -31.61
N GLY A 268 0.07 1.95 -30.31
CA GLY A 268 0.05 0.65 -29.66
C GLY A 268 -1.31 -0.03 -29.75
N GLY A 269 -1.34 -1.28 -29.35
CA GLY A 269 -2.56 -2.08 -29.34
C GLY A 269 -2.29 -3.50 -28.88
N THR A 270 -3.35 -4.24 -28.59
CA THR A 270 -3.26 -5.63 -28.13
C THR A 270 -3.69 -6.58 -29.24
N LYS A 271 -2.88 -7.62 -29.49
CA LYS A 271 -3.21 -8.77 -30.32
C LYS A 271 -3.23 -10.02 -29.45
N THR A 272 -4.23 -10.87 -29.66
CA THR A 272 -4.35 -12.14 -28.92
C THR A 272 -4.10 -13.32 -29.86
N TYR A 273 -3.35 -14.30 -29.37
CA TYR A 273 -2.95 -15.50 -30.08
C TYR A 273 -3.46 -16.74 -29.34
N GLU A 274 -4.10 -17.65 -30.07
CA GLU A 274 -4.47 -18.96 -29.54
C GLU A 274 -3.25 -19.87 -29.53
N LEU A 275 -3.07 -20.59 -28.43
CA LEU A 275 -1.97 -21.54 -28.23
C LEU A 275 -2.51 -22.99 -28.24
N ASP A 276 -1.65 -23.93 -28.52
CA ASP A 276 -1.99 -25.36 -28.52
C ASP A 276 -1.81 -26.03 -27.15
N PHE A 277 -1.30 -25.28 -26.17
CA PHE A 277 -1.09 -25.70 -24.78
C PHE A 277 -1.75 -24.76 -23.77
N VAL A 278 -1.87 -25.23 -22.53
CA VAL A 278 -2.41 -24.44 -21.40
C VAL A 278 -1.33 -23.58 -20.81
N VAL A 279 -1.61 -22.30 -20.61
CA VAL A 279 -0.66 -21.30 -20.08
C VAL A 279 -0.87 -20.94 -18.60
N ASN A 280 -1.76 -21.69 -17.91
CA ASN A 280 -2.00 -21.43 -16.49
C ASN A 280 -0.72 -21.72 -15.69
N ASP A 281 -0.36 -20.76 -14.82
CA ASP A 281 0.83 -20.81 -13.97
C ASP A 281 2.18 -20.99 -14.73
N CYS A 282 2.19 -20.78 -16.05
CA CYS A 282 3.44 -20.74 -16.81
C CYS A 282 4.22 -19.47 -16.49
N THR A 283 5.54 -19.55 -16.49
CA THR A 283 6.41 -18.37 -16.54
C THR A 283 6.76 -18.04 -17.98
N LEU A 284 6.81 -16.76 -18.32
CA LEU A 284 7.25 -16.29 -19.65
C LEU A 284 8.68 -15.77 -19.57
N ASP A 285 9.47 -16.10 -20.60
CA ASP A 285 10.85 -15.61 -20.74
C ASP A 285 11.22 -15.52 -22.22
N MET A 286 12.27 -14.76 -22.53
CA MET A 286 12.81 -14.66 -23.89
C MET A 286 14.15 -15.36 -23.97
N LYS A 287 14.26 -16.40 -24.83
CA LYS A 287 15.50 -17.16 -25.07
C LYS A 287 15.80 -17.19 -26.56
N ASP A 288 16.99 -16.74 -26.92
CA ASP A 288 17.44 -16.70 -28.33
C ASP A 288 16.44 -16.00 -29.28
N GLY A 289 15.79 -14.94 -28.79
CA GLY A 289 14.80 -14.16 -29.53
C GLY A 289 13.44 -14.86 -29.71
N LYS A 290 13.19 -15.94 -28.98
CA LYS A 290 11.91 -16.66 -28.95
C LYS A 290 11.25 -16.54 -27.59
N LEU A 291 9.97 -16.29 -27.58
CA LEU A 291 9.18 -16.34 -26.35
C LEU A 291 8.96 -17.77 -25.91
N ILE A 292 9.33 -18.06 -24.67
CA ILE A 292 9.21 -19.38 -24.05
C ILE A 292 8.21 -19.29 -22.91
N ALA A 293 7.24 -20.20 -22.89
CA ALA A 293 6.40 -20.41 -21.71
C ALA A 293 6.86 -21.70 -21.01
N THR A 294 7.25 -21.58 -19.74
CA THR A 294 7.64 -22.73 -18.93
C THR A 294 6.50 -23.08 -18.00
N ASP A 295 5.98 -24.29 -18.11
CA ASP A 295 4.88 -24.77 -17.26
C ASP A 295 5.36 -25.11 -15.84
N PRO A 296 4.45 -25.32 -14.86
CA PRO A 296 4.82 -25.66 -13.48
C PRO A 296 5.61 -26.96 -13.32
N LYS A 297 5.66 -27.79 -14.36
CA LYS A 297 6.45 -29.05 -14.39
C LYS A 297 7.85 -28.83 -14.96
N GLY A 298 8.15 -27.59 -15.40
CA GLY A 298 9.42 -27.23 -16.02
C GLY A 298 9.51 -27.56 -17.50
N VAL A 299 8.39 -27.85 -18.18
CA VAL A 299 8.36 -28.09 -19.64
C VAL A 299 8.32 -26.74 -20.35
N GLU A 300 9.26 -26.55 -21.27
CA GLU A 300 9.35 -25.35 -22.10
C GLU A 300 8.52 -25.50 -23.37
N HIS A 301 7.65 -24.53 -23.61
CA HIS A 301 6.83 -24.41 -24.81
C HIS A 301 7.31 -23.19 -25.61
N ILE A 302 7.82 -23.41 -26.81
CA ILE A 302 8.23 -22.30 -27.68
C ILE A 302 6.98 -21.72 -28.34
N ILE A 303 6.82 -20.40 -28.22
CA ILE A 303 5.71 -19.69 -28.84
C ILE A 303 6.22 -19.05 -30.13
N ASP A 304 5.95 -19.70 -31.24
CA ASP A 304 6.35 -19.25 -32.58
C ASP A 304 5.25 -18.41 -33.25
N GLY A 305 5.65 -17.57 -34.21
CA GLY A 305 4.72 -16.81 -35.06
C GLY A 305 4.16 -15.52 -34.43
N ILE A 306 4.70 -15.11 -33.29
CA ILE A 306 4.39 -13.81 -32.71
C ILE A 306 5.21 -12.78 -33.44
N GLY A 307 4.59 -12.06 -34.39
CA GLY A 307 5.21 -10.93 -35.07
C GLY A 307 5.44 -9.78 -34.09
N ARG A 308 6.67 -9.23 -34.09
CA ARG A 308 6.97 -7.93 -33.50
C ARG A 308 6.21 -6.82 -34.23
#